data_9c1bec73439ac0190df4a100ae4e8eb8
#
_entry.id   9c1bec73439ac0190df4a100ae4e8eb8
#
_cell.length_a   1.000
_cell.length_b   1.000
_cell.length_c   1.000
_cell.angle_alpha   90.00
_cell.angle_beta   90.00
_cell.angle_gamma   90.00
#
_symmetry.space_group_name_H-M   'P 1'
#
loop_
_entity.id
_entity.type
_entity.pdbx_description
1 polymer ?
#
loop_
_entity_poly.entity_id
_entity_poly.type
_entity_poly.pdbx_seq_one_letter_code
_entity_poly.pdbx_strand_id
1 'polypeptide(L)'
;DRKIHRGKRLLAGELSYALMNMTREEADNVRCCEELTVEETFEYNPFMVTSTCTASSITYKASKIMHMKPEEVTGEMVYQWIDEGNQEIIDMVEDSYFSIAKLCCNLYMTIDPDVILIGGGMSANPNFVPGVKKYVDKIRKITKTYDGMVIDTCKFRNDSNLLGALYNYKQK
;
A
#
# COMPACT_ATOMS: atom_id res chain seq x y z
N ASP A 1 6.17 -2.36 24.27
CA ASP A 1 6.42 -1.06 24.92
C ASP A 1 5.25 -0.07 24.77
N ARG A 2 4.29 -0.30 23.89
CA ARG A 2 3.18 0.64 23.54
C ARG A 2 3.66 2.07 23.18
N LYS A 3 4.88 2.18 22.68
CA LYS A 3 5.47 3.45 22.25
C LYS A 3 5.59 3.48 20.73
N ILE A 4 5.26 4.63 20.13
CA ILE A 4 5.45 4.84 18.71
C ILE A 4 6.96 4.91 18.41
N HIS A 5 7.42 4.05 17.52
CA HIS A 5 8.78 4.14 17.00
C HIS A 5 8.87 5.34 16.04
N ARG A 6 9.71 6.32 16.34
CA ARG A 6 9.77 7.60 15.59
C ARG A 6 11.03 7.76 14.75
N GLY A 7 12.09 7.03 15.07
CA GLY A 7 13.41 7.25 14.48
C GLY A 7 14.02 8.61 14.87
N LYS A 8 15.26 8.84 14.44
CA LYS A 8 16.01 10.08 14.76
C LYS A 8 15.38 11.33 14.13
N ARG A 9 14.82 11.21 12.93
CA ARG A 9 14.23 12.32 12.14
C ARG A 9 12.71 12.28 12.07
N LEU A 10 12.07 11.49 12.92
CA LEU A 10 10.61 11.25 12.91
C LEU A 10 10.09 10.57 11.60
N LEU A 11 10.99 9.97 10.84
CA LEU A 11 10.68 9.33 9.55
C LEU A 11 10.54 7.80 9.64
N ALA A 12 10.68 7.22 10.85
CA ALA A 12 10.49 5.78 10.98
C ALA A 12 9.04 5.40 10.67
N GLY A 13 8.86 4.51 9.70
CA GLY A 13 7.56 4.08 9.23
C GLY A 13 6.98 4.94 8.09
N GLU A 14 7.72 5.92 7.55
CA GLU A 14 7.31 6.63 6.32
C GLU A 14 7.58 5.75 5.11
N LEU A 15 6.69 4.79 4.89
CA LEU A 15 6.85 3.77 3.87
C LEU A 15 6.51 4.26 2.46
N SER A 16 5.88 5.41 2.31
CA SER A 16 5.50 5.95 1.00
C SER A 16 6.72 6.12 0.08
N TYR A 17 7.86 6.45 0.65
CA TYR A 17 9.14 6.60 -0.06
C TYR A 17 9.98 5.32 -0.17
N ALA A 18 9.49 4.20 0.37
CA ALA A 18 10.22 2.94 0.23
C ALA A 18 10.22 2.44 -1.21
N LEU A 19 11.37 1.93 -1.66
CA LEU A 19 11.56 1.44 -3.01
C LEU A 19 11.09 -0.03 -3.11
N MET A 20 10.31 -0.33 -4.14
CA MET A 20 9.75 -1.67 -4.35
C MET A 20 10.55 -2.49 -5.37
N ASN A 21 10.69 -2.00 -6.59
CA ASN A 21 11.32 -2.73 -7.70
C ASN A 21 12.09 -1.76 -8.62
N MET A 22 12.85 -0.85 -8.05
CA MET A 22 13.63 0.12 -8.83
C MET A 22 14.74 -0.58 -9.61
N THR A 23 14.79 -0.36 -10.91
CA THR A 23 15.88 -0.81 -11.78
C THR A 23 17.03 0.19 -11.81
N ARG A 24 18.19 -0.23 -12.33
CA ARG A 24 19.34 0.68 -12.50
C ARG A 24 19.04 1.80 -13.50
N GLU A 25 18.32 1.51 -14.56
CA GLU A 25 17.94 2.49 -15.58
C GLU A 25 16.98 3.55 -15.02
N GLU A 26 16.01 3.14 -14.18
CA GLU A 26 15.15 4.09 -13.48
C GLU A 26 15.93 4.98 -12.51
N ALA A 27 17.00 4.47 -11.90
CA ALA A 27 17.83 5.26 -10.98
C ALA A 27 18.51 6.45 -11.66
N ASP A 28 18.80 6.36 -12.95
CA ASP A 28 19.39 7.46 -13.74
C ASP A 28 18.36 8.55 -14.10
N ASN A 29 17.06 8.27 -13.91
CA ASN A 29 15.94 9.13 -14.33
C ASN A 29 15.04 9.58 -13.17
N VAL A 30 15.44 9.36 -11.91
CA VAL A 30 14.66 9.77 -10.74
C VAL A 30 14.43 11.27 -10.69
N ARG A 31 13.27 11.67 -10.21
CA ARG A 31 12.93 13.07 -9.97
C ARG A 31 12.55 13.31 -8.52
N CYS A 32 12.86 14.48 -8.02
CA CYS A 32 12.55 14.89 -6.66
C CYS A 32 11.04 15.00 -6.46
N CYS A 33 10.47 14.24 -5.52
CA CYS A 33 9.02 14.24 -5.31
C CYS A 33 8.46 15.60 -4.88
N GLU A 34 9.26 16.42 -4.21
CA GLU A 34 8.88 17.77 -3.78
C GLU A 34 8.72 18.76 -4.96
N GLU A 35 9.22 18.40 -6.15
CA GLU A 35 9.11 19.17 -7.38
C GLU A 35 8.00 18.66 -8.32
N LEU A 36 7.29 17.59 -7.93
CA LEU A 36 6.30 16.90 -8.74
C LEU A 36 4.91 17.00 -8.11
N THR A 37 3.89 17.01 -8.95
CA THR A 37 2.52 16.68 -8.51
C THR A 37 2.42 15.22 -8.09
N VAL A 38 1.30 14.82 -7.48
CA VAL A 38 1.06 13.43 -7.08
C VAL A 38 1.04 12.52 -8.32
N GLU A 39 0.39 12.95 -9.37
CA GLU A 39 0.28 12.22 -10.64
C GLU A 39 1.64 12.07 -11.32
N GLU A 40 2.42 13.15 -11.38
CA GLU A 40 3.79 13.12 -11.91
C GLU A 40 4.69 12.20 -11.08
N THR A 41 4.51 12.15 -9.76
CA THR A 41 5.24 11.21 -8.90
C THR A 41 4.94 9.76 -9.29
N PHE A 42 3.71 9.42 -9.62
CA PHE A 42 3.34 8.07 -10.07
C PHE A 42 3.98 7.71 -11.42
N GLU A 43 4.17 8.69 -12.29
CA GLU A 43 4.77 8.49 -13.62
C GLU A 43 6.30 8.44 -13.57
N TYR A 44 6.94 9.37 -12.88
CA TYR A 44 8.41 9.48 -12.84
C TYR A 44 9.08 8.59 -11.79
N ASN A 45 8.37 8.22 -10.72
CA ASN A 45 8.88 7.37 -9.66
C ASN A 45 7.97 6.14 -9.44
N PRO A 46 7.70 5.31 -10.47
CA PRO A 46 6.73 4.19 -10.42
C PRO A 46 7.12 3.08 -9.45
N PHE A 47 8.38 3.02 -9.06
CA PHE A 47 8.98 2.01 -8.16
C PHE A 47 8.76 2.29 -6.68
N MET A 48 8.16 3.41 -6.29
CA MET A 48 7.90 3.74 -4.88
C MET A 48 6.61 3.09 -4.38
N VAL A 49 6.52 2.86 -3.06
CA VAL A 49 5.28 2.36 -2.43
C VAL A 49 4.11 3.27 -2.73
N THR A 50 4.29 4.60 -2.67
CA THR A 50 3.23 5.56 -2.99
C THR A 50 2.68 5.38 -4.41
N SER A 51 3.53 5.01 -5.36
CA SER A 51 3.17 4.85 -6.78
C SER A 51 2.66 3.45 -7.13
N THR A 52 2.91 2.46 -6.26
CA THR A 52 2.59 1.05 -6.57
C THR A 52 1.32 0.53 -5.93
N CYS A 53 1.00 0.93 -4.70
CA CYS A 53 0.00 0.23 -3.90
C CYS A 53 -0.81 1.11 -2.93
N THR A 54 -0.84 2.42 -3.13
CA THR A 54 -1.73 3.32 -2.37
C THR A 54 -3.09 3.45 -3.04
N ALA A 55 -4.10 3.91 -2.28
CA ALA A 55 -5.43 4.18 -2.83
C ALA A 55 -5.37 5.16 -4.01
N SER A 56 -4.59 6.24 -3.87
CA SER A 56 -4.41 7.25 -4.91
C SER A 56 -3.75 6.69 -6.18
N SER A 57 -2.73 5.84 -6.04
CA SER A 57 -2.09 5.23 -7.20
C SER A 57 -3.00 4.23 -7.92
N ILE A 58 -3.85 3.51 -7.18
CA ILE A 58 -4.82 2.57 -7.76
C ILE A 58 -5.89 3.34 -8.56
N THR A 59 -6.49 4.40 -8.00
CA THR A 59 -7.48 5.21 -8.73
C THR A 59 -6.87 5.94 -9.92
N TYR A 60 -5.63 6.43 -9.79
CA TYR A 60 -4.90 7.03 -10.90
C TYR A 60 -4.65 6.04 -12.05
N LYS A 61 -4.14 4.85 -11.77
CA LYS A 61 -3.95 3.80 -12.79
C LYS A 61 -5.26 3.39 -13.44
N ALA A 62 -6.31 3.23 -12.64
CA ALA A 62 -7.64 2.93 -13.15
C ALA A 62 -8.17 4.03 -14.08
N SER A 63 -7.93 5.31 -13.77
CA SER A 63 -8.32 6.42 -14.63
C SER A 63 -7.64 6.37 -16.00
N LYS A 64 -6.36 5.96 -16.06
CA LYS A 64 -5.64 5.78 -17.33
C LYS A 64 -6.23 4.62 -18.15
N ILE A 65 -6.53 3.48 -17.51
CA ILE A 65 -7.16 2.31 -18.17
C ILE A 65 -8.54 2.69 -18.73
N MET A 66 -9.34 3.41 -17.96
CA MET A 66 -10.70 3.77 -18.32
C MET A 66 -10.81 5.07 -19.15
N HIS A 67 -9.68 5.69 -19.48
CA HIS A 67 -9.61 6.97 -20.21
C HIS A 67 -10.46 8.09 -19.56
N MET A 68 -10.46 8.14 -18.22
CA MET A 68 -11.15 9.13 -17.41
C MET A 68 -10.16 10.10 -16.76
N LYS A 69 -10.65 11.21 -16.24
CA LYS A 69 -9.82 12.10 -15.44
C LYS A 69 -9.59 11.50 -14.04
N PRO A 70 -8.38 11.65 -13.47
CA PRO A 70 -8.07 11.06 -12.15
C PRO A 70 -9.05 11.48 -11.04
N GLU A 71 -9.48 12.75 -11.05
CA GLU A 71 -10.42 13.29 -10.06
C GLU A 71 -11.85 12.73 -10.16
N GLU A 72 -12.19 12.07 -11.26
CA GLU A 72 -13.50 11.46 -11.47
C GLU A 72 -13.57 10.01 -11.00
N VAL A 73 -12.41 9.38 -10.73
CA VAL A 73 -12.33 7.95 -10.40
C VAL A 73 -12.27 7.73 -8.89
N THR A 74 -13.22 6.98 -8.36
CA THR A 74 -13.27 6.61 -6.95
C THR A 74 -12.89 5.14 -6.72
N GLY A 75 -12.55 4.80 -5.48
CA GLY A 75 -12.25 3.41 -5.12
C GLY A 75 -13.45 2.48 -5.33
N GLU A 76 -14.68 2.99 -5.13
CA GLU A 76 -15.91 2.23 -5.37
C GLU A 76 -16.05 1.87 -6.85
N MET A 77 -15.76 2.80 -7.76
CA MET A 77 -15.80 2.56 -9.21
C MET A 77 -14.78 1.48 -9.62
N VAL A 78 -13.59 1.48 -9.04
CA VAL A 78 -12.58 0.44 -9.31
C VAL A 78 -13.13 -0.94 -8.97
N TYR A 79 -13.78 -1.10 -7.83
CA TYR A 79 -14.36 -2.38 -7.44
C TYR A 79 -15.59 -2.75 -8.28
N GLN A 80 -16.39 -1.77 -8.69
CA GLN A 80 -17.49 -2.01 -9.63
C GLN A 80 -16.97 -2.58 -10.95
N TRP A 81 -15.90 -2.02 -11.52
CA TRP A 81 -15.29 -2.54 -12.76
C TRP A 81 -14.70 -3.94 -12.60
N ILE A 82 -14.20 -4.27 -11.40
CA ILE A 82 -13.80 -5.66 -11.09
C ILE A 82 -15.01 -6.58 -11.12
N ASP A 83 -16.13 -6.20 -10.51
CA ASP A 83 -17.37 -6.99 -10.48
C ASP A 83 -17.98 -7.12 -11.88
N GLU A 84 -17.80 -6.13 -12.75
CA GLU A 84 -18.18 -6.16 -14.16
C GLU A 84 -17.24 -7.02 -15.04
N GLY A 85 -16.12 -7.50 -14.48
CA GLY A 85 -15.17 -8.38 -15.16
C GLY A 85 -14.16 -7.66 -16.06
N ASN A 86 -13.85 -6.38 -15.81
CA ASN A 86 -12.82 -5.66 -16.54
C ASN A 86 -11.43 -6.23 -16.22
N GLN A 87 -10.86 -6.99 -17.16
CA GLN A 87 -9.64 -7.74 -16.93
C GLN A 87 -8.42 -6.84 -16.66
N GLU A 88 -8.30 -5.71 -17.34
CA GLU A 88 -7.17 -4.78 -17.13
C GLU A 88 -7.21 -4.16 -15.73
N ILE A 89 -8.39 -3.82 -15.23
CA ILE A 89 -8.58 -3.32 -13.86
C ILE A 89 -8.28 -4.44 -12.84
N ILE A 90 -8.74 -5.66 -13.10
CA ILE A 90 -8.48 -6.82 -12.24
C ILE A 90 -6.96 -7.03 -12.13
N ASP A 91 -6.24 -7.09 -13.24
CA ASP A 91 -4.80 -7.32 -13.28
C ASP A 91 -4.03 -6.21 -12.55
N MET A 92 -4.39 -4.95 -12.77
CA MET A 92 -3.79 -3.79 -12.10
C MET A 92 -3.99 -3.84 -10.56
N VAL A 93 -5.17 -4.23 -10.10
CA VAL A 93 -5.45 -4.36 -8.65
C VAL A 93 -4.73 -5.57 -8.05
N GLU A 94 -4.66 -6.70 -8.78
CA GLU A 94 -3.90 -7.87 -8.36
C GLU A 94 -2.38 -7.55 -8.22
N ASP A 95 -1.81 -6.75 -9.13
CA ASP A 95 -0.43 -6.25 -9.02
C ASP A 95 -0.23 -5.38 -7.78
N SER A 96 -1.22 -4.57 -7.44
CA SER A 96 -1.21 -3.77 -6.21
C SER A 96 -1.26 -4.65 -4.96
N TYR A 97 -2.11 -5.68 -4.92
CA TYR A 97 -2.16 -6.66 -3.83
C TYR A 97 -0.82 -7.39 -3.66
N PHE A 98 -0.21 -7.80 -4.77
CA PHE A 98 1.12 -8.43 -4.75
C PHE A 98 2.20 -7.48 -4.22
N SER A 99 2.17 -6.20 -4.59
CA SER A 99 3.10 -5.19 -4.10
C SER A 99 2.95 -4.98 -2.59
N ILE A 100 1.72 -4.89 -2.07
CA ILE A 100 1.46 -4.81 -0.62
C ILE A 100 1.94 -6.07 0.09
N ALA A 101 1.73 -7.25 -0.49
CA ALA A 101 2.20 -8.51 0.09
C ALA A 101 3.74 -8.54 0.21
N LYS A 102 4.47 -8.08 -0.81
CA LYS A 102 5.94 -7.92 -0.74
C LYS A 102 6.34 -6.94 0.36
N LEU A 103 5.67 -5.81 0.47
CA LEU A 103 5.92 -4.83 1.52
C LEU A 103 5.70 -5.43 2.91
N CYS A 104 4.61 -6.16 3.13
CA CYS A 104 4.33 -6.85 4.38
C CYS A 104 5.44 -7.87 4.73
N CYS A 105 5.90 -8.65 3.75
CA CYS A 105 6.99 -9.59 3.95
C CYS A 105 8.30 -8.88 4.32
N ASN A 106 8.63 -7.77 3.66
CA ASN A 106 9.82 -6.98 3.98
C ASN A 106 9.74 -6.38 5.38
N LEU A 107 8.58 -5.85 5.77
CA LEU A 107 8.35 -5.34 7.12
C LEU A 107 8.47 -6.44 8.18
N TYR A 108 7.88 -7.60 7.92
CA TYR A 108 7.97 -8.75 8.81
C TYR A 108 9.42 -9.13 9.09
N MET A 109 10.24 -9.25 8.04
CA MET A 109 11.66 -9.59 8.17
C MET A 109 12.52 -8.46 8.77
N THR A 110 12.05 -7.22 8.74
CA THR A 110 12.82 -6.07 9.23
C THR A 110 12.58 -5.79 10.71
N ILE A 111 11.33 -5.89 11.16
CA ILE A 111 10.91 -5.46 12.51
C ILE A 111 10.24 -6.56 13.33
N ASP A 112 10.04 -7.76 12.76
CA ASP A 112 9.45 -8.94 13.43
C ASP A 112 8.20 -8.60 14.28
N PRO A 113 7.13 -8.06 13.66
CA PRO A 113 5.94 -7.63 14.39
C PRO A 113 5.02 -8.82 14.72
N ASP A 114 4.31 -8.76 15.84
CA ASP A 114 3.26 -9.72 16.19
C ASP A 114 2.14 -9.76 15.14
N VAL A 115 1.82 -8.60 14.54
CA VAL A 115 0.77 -8.46 13.54
C VAL A 115 1.01 -7.24 12.65
N ILE A 116 0.67 -7.35 11.39
CA ILE A 116 0.60 -6.24 10.43
C ILE A 116 -0.87 -5.92 10.20
N LEU A 117 -1.31 -4.72 10.59
CA LEU A 117 -2.69 -4.28 10.40
C LEU A 117 -2.78 -3.32 9.22
N ILE A 118 -3.67 -3.61 8.26
CA ILE A 118 -3.93 -2.75 7.11
C ILE A 118 -5.16 -1.89 7.43
N GLY A 119 -4.99 -0.57 7.35
CA GLY A 119 -6.03 0.43 7.59
C GLY A 119 -6.28 1.33 6.39
N GLY A 120 -7.03 2.41 6.60
CA GLY A 120 -7.39 3.38 5.56
C GLY A 120 -8.57 2.96 4.71
N GLY A 121 -8.91 3.80 3.71
CA GLY A 121 -10.11 3.63 2.88
C GLY A 121 -10.15 2.32 2.11
N MET A 122 -9.02 1.82 1.60
CA MET A 122 -8.95 0.55 0.86
C MET A 122 -9.35 -0.65 1.71
N SER A 123 -9.03 -0.65 3.00
CA SER A 123 -9.39 -1.73 3.92
C SER A 123 -10.90 -1.80 4.22
N ALA A 124 -11.69 -0.81 3.77
CA ALA A 124 -13.15 -0.85 3.85
C ALA A 124 -13.74 -1.91 2.92
N ASN A 125 -13.09 -2.20 1.79
CA ASN A 125 -13.51 -3.30 0.92
C ASN A 125 -13.16 -4.65 1.56
N PRO A 126 -14.14 -5.57 1.75
CA PRO A 126 -13.91 -6.86 2.40
C PRO A 126 -12.96 -7.78 1.62
N ASN A 127 -12.80 -7.57 0.32
CA ASN A 127 -11.93 -8.39 -0.53
C ASN A 127 -10.46 -7.91 -0.53
N PHE A 128 -10.18 -6.72 0.01
CA PHE A 128 -8.84 -6.13 -0.06
C PHE A 128 -7.80 -6.95 0.72
N VAL A 129 -7.99 -7.13 2.01
CA VAL A 129 -7.04 -7.91 2.85
C VAL A 129 -6.96 -9.38 2.42
N PRO A 130 -8.05 -10.08 2.09
CA PRO A 130 -7.99 -11.40 1.47
C PRO A 130 -7.16 -11.45 0.18
N GLY A 131 -7.27 -10.43 -0.70
CA GLY A 131 -6.46 -10.30 -1.90
C GLY A 131 -4.96 -10.21 -1.60
N VAL A 132 -4.57 -9.40 -0.62
CA VAL A 132 -3.18 -9.33 -0.15
C VAL A 132 -2.72 -10.66 0.44
N LYS A 133 -3.52 -11.29 1.32
CA LYS A 133 -3.21 -12.59 1.95
C LYS A 133 -2.98 -13.69 0.90
N LYS A 134 -3.74 -13.72 -0.17
CA LYS A 134 -3.55 -14.65 -1.31
C LYS A 134 -2.10 -14.63 -1.82
N TYR A 135 -1.49 -13.45 -1.92
CA TYR A 135 -0.11 -13.30 -2.36
C TYR A 135 0.91 -13.58 -1.26
N VAL A 136 0.62 -13.20 -0.04
CA VAL A 136 1.44 -13.59 1.13
C VAL A 136 1.56 -15.10 1.22
N ASP A 137 0.47 -15.84 1.04
CA ASP A 137 0.47 -17.31 1.08
C ASP A 137 1.29 -17.94 -0.07
N LYS A 138 1.39 -17.26 -1.23
CA LYS A 138 2.31 -17.66 -2.29
C LYS A 138 3.77 -17.40 -1.90
N ILE A 139 4.07 -16.25 -1.29
CA ILE A 139 5.43 -15.85 -0.88
C ILE A 139 5.92 -16.72 0.29
N ARG A 140 5.06 -17.11 1.23
CA ARG A 140 5.41 -18.01 2.36
C ARG A 140 6.10 -19.30 1.93
N LYS A 141 5.85 -19.76 0.71
CA LYS A 141 6.49 -20.97 0.17
C LYS A 141 8.01 -20.84 0.01
N ILE A 142 8.55 -19.62 0.06
CA ILE A 142 10.00 -19.36 -0.05
C ILE A 142 10.73 -19.87 1.18
N THR A 143 10.17 -19.67 2.38
CA THR A 143 10.78 -20.08 3.66
C THR A 143 9.73 -20.18 4.76
N LYS A 144 9.93 -21.15 5.68
CA LYS A 144 9.12 -21.31 6.90
C LYS A 144 9.20 -20.12 7.85
N THR A 145 10.19 -19.25 7.70
CA THR A 145 10.31 -18.02 8.49
C THR A 145 9.07 -17.13 8.40
N TYR A 146 8.32 -17.19 7.29
CA TYR A 146 7.08 -16.46 7.12
C TYR A 146 5.84 -17.10 7.76
N ASP A 147 5.93 -18.33 8.29
CA ASP A 147 4.76 -19.06 8.82
C ASP A 147 4.09 -18.34 10.00
N GLY A 148 4.86 -17.57 10.80
CA GLY A 148 4.35 -16.78 11.92
C GLY A 148 3.72 -15.44 11.55
N MET A 149 3.82 -15.00 10.29
CA MET A 149 3.34 -13.67 9.89
C MET A 149 1.81 -13.59 9.91
N VAL A 150 1.28 -12.66 10.69
CA VAL A 150 -0.15 -12.37 10.79
C VAL A 150 -0.46 -11.03 10.12
N ILE A 151 -1.42 -11.03 9.19
CA ILE A 151 -1.92 -9.82 8.55
C ILE A 151 -3.43 -9.74 8.79
N ASP A 152 -3.93 -8.57 9.17
CA ASP A 152 -5.36 -8.36 9.38
C ASP A 152 -5.78 -6.92 9.07
N THR A 153 -7.07 -6.65 9.15
CA THR A 153 -7.64 -5.34 8.93
C THR A 153 -7.69 -4.56 10.25
N CYS A 154 -7.36 -3.27 10.23
CA CYS A 154 -7.60 -2.39 11.36
C CYS A 154 -9.09 -2.39 11.75
N LYS A 155 -9.38 -2.62 13.04
CA LYS A 155 -10.74 -2.71 13.58
C LYS A 155 -11.61 -1.51 13.19
N PHE A 156 -11.04 -0.31 13.18
CA PHE A 156 -11.73 0.95 12.89
C PHE A 156 -11.47 1.44 11.46
N ARG A 157 -10.87 0.61 10.61
CA ARG A 157 -10.64 0.89 9.18
C ARG A 157 -10.09 2.31 8.95
N ASN A 158 -10.87 3.20 8.31
CA ASN A 158 -10.45 4.57 8.01
C ASN A 158 -10.26 5.44 9.28
N ASP A 159 -11.03 5.19 10.33
CA ASP A 159 -10.96 5.96 11.58
C ASP A 159 -9.78 5.54 12.49
N SER A 160 -9.06 4.48 12.12
CA SER A 160 -7.93 3.96 12.90
C SER A 160 -6.85 5.01 13.14
N ASN A 161 -6.58 5.88 12.16
CA ASN A 161 -5.59 6.95 12.26
C ASN A 161 -6.01 8.03 13.28
N LEU A 162 -7.28 8.44 13.25
CA LEU A 162 -7.82 9.44 14.19
C LEU A 162 -7.80 8.91 15.62
N LEU A 163 -8.23 7.67 15.81
CA LEU A 163 -8.23 7.02 17.13
C LEU A 163 -6.80 6.80 17.63
N GLY A 164 -5.86 6.43 16.76
CA GLY A 164 -4.45 6.29 17.09
C GLY A 164 -3.83 7.63 17.51
N ALA A 165 -4.11 8.71 16.80
CA ALA A 165 -3.66 10.06 17.13
C ALA A 165 -4.21 10.52 18.47
N LEU A 166 -5.51 10.32 18.73
CA LEU A 166 -6.17 10.64 20.01
C LEU A 166 -5.57 9.84 21.16
N TYR A 167 -5.33 8.54 20.97
CA TYR A 167 -4.70 7.69 21.97
C TYR A 167 -3.29 8.18 22.31
N ASN A 168 -2.47 8.47 21.29
CA ASN A 168 -1.10 8.98 21.48
C ASN A 168 -1.09 10.35 22.20
N TYR A 169 -2.07 11.21 21.92
CA TYR A 169 -2.21 12.49 22.62
C TYR A 169 -2.52 12.30 24.12
N LYS A 170 -3.40 11.36 24.47
CA LYS A 170 -3.79 11.08 25.86
C LYS A 170 -2.68 10.38 26.67
N GLN A 171 -1.64 9.83 26.02
CA GLN A 171 -0.51 9.18 26.70
C GLN A 171 0.63 10.17 27.06
N LYS A 172 0.54 11.42 26.62
CA LYS A 172 1.46 12.51 26.99
C LYS A 172 1.01 13.16 28.28
#